data_2f2408d70620fc35c6e6f0b7fdc79db4
#
_entry.id   2f2408d70620fc35c6e6f0b7fdc79db4
#
_cell.length_a   1.000
_cell.length_b   1.000
_cell.length_c   1.000
_cell.angle_alpha   90.00
_cell.angle_beta   90.00
_cell.angle_gamma   90.00
#
_symmetry.space_group_name_H-M   'P 1'
#
loop_
_entity.id
_entity.type
_entity.pdbx_description
1 polymer ?
#
loop_
_entity_poly.entity_id
_entity_poly.type
_entity_poly.pdbx_seq_one_letter_code
_entity_poly.pdbx_strand_id
1 'polypeptide(L)'
;MSTIIAIFDLPGVTAAQYDQVIRDLNAAGAGNPKGRQSHVAASKEEGWFVVDVWESPDSLNQFAGTLMPILQKNGVTPPQPQILPAHNILVS
;
A
#
# COMPACT_ATOMS: atom_id res chain seq x y z
N MET A 1 16.48 4.67 12.37
CA MET A 1 15.24 4.49 11.64
C MET A 1 15.33 3.28 10.78
N SER A 2 14.34 2.44 10.85
CA SER A 2 14.40 1.14 10.22
C SER A 2 13.52 1.12 8.99
N THR A 3 14.11 0.81 7.85
CA THR A 3 13.34 0.51 6.64
C THR A 3 12.48 -0.72 6.92
N ILE A 4 11.23 -0.65 6.50
CA ILE A 4 10.28 -1.74 6.73
C ILE A 4 9.66 -2.21 5.43
N ILE A 5 9.14 -3.44 5.47
CA ILE A 5 8.30 -4.00 4.43
C ILE A 5 6.87 -4.02 4.98
N ALA A 6 5.91 -3.53 4.20
CA ALA A 6 4.50 -3.62 4.54
C ALA A 6 3.81 -4.52 3.52
N ILE A 7 3.18 -5.58 3.99
CA ILE A 7 2.53 -6.58 3.14
C ILE A 7 1.03 -6.48 3.37
N PHE A 8 0.29 -6.25 2.28
CA PHE A 8 -1.16 -6.12 2.32
C PHE A 8 -1.78 -7.28 1.54
N ASP A 9 -2.57 -8.08 2.20
CA ASP A 9 -3.37 -9.13 1.56
C ASP A 9 -4.82 -8.64 1.54
N LEU A 10 -5.38 -8.53 0.35
CA LEU A 10 -6.68 -7.89 0.13
C LEU A 10 -7.65 -8.88 -0.51
N PRO A 11 -8.24 -9.80 0.28
CA PRO A 11 -9.19 -10.77 -0.27
C PRO A 11 -10.37 -10.06 -0.93
N GLY A 12 -10.78 -10.56 -2.09
CA GLY A 12 -11.95 -10.04 -2.79
C GLY A 12 -11.74 -8.73 -3.54
N VAL A 13 -10.58 -8.10 -3.43
CA VAL A 13 -10.31 -6.86 -4.14
C VAL A 13 -9.99 -7.16 -5.60
N THR A 14 -10.56 -6.37 -6.51
CA THR A 14 -10.41 -6.53 -7.95
C THR A 14 -9.41 -5.53 -8.52
N ALA A 15 -8.93 -5.80 -9.73
CA ALA A 15 -8.08 -4.85 -10.45
C ALA A 15 -8.79 -3.50 -10.62
N ALA A 16 -10.09 -3.51 -10.91
CA ALA A 16 -10.84 -2.27 -11.10
C ALA A 16 -10.88 -1.43 -9.82
N GLN A 17 -11.08 -2.07 -8.66
CA GLN A 17 -11.05 -1.37 -7.38
C GLN A 17 -9.66 -0.80 -7.09
N TYR A 18 -8.62 -1.60 -7.32
CA TYR A 18 -7.24 -1.15 -7.10
C TYR A 18 -6.92 0.05 -8.00
N ASP A 19 -7.26 -0.04 -9.28
CA ASP A 19 -6.96 1.05 -10.23
C ASP A 19 -7.69 2.32 -9.83
N GLN A 20 -8.94 2.21 -9.33
CA GLN A 20 -9.68 3.39 -8.88
C GLN A 20 -9.05 4.01 -7.64
N VAL A 21 -8.56 3.19 -6.70
CA VAL A 21 -7.84 3.69 -5.53
C VAL A 21 -6.59 4.47 -5.97
N ILE A 22 -5.85 3.95 -6.93
CA ILE A 22 -4.66 4.64 -7.44
C ILE A 22 -5.04 5.98 -8.09
N ARG A 23 -6.12 6.02 -8.88
CA ARG A 23 -6.59 7.28 -9.48
C ARG A 23 -6.99 8.29 -8.40
N ASP A 24 -7.68 7.84 -7.37
CA ASP A 24 -8.11 8.72 -6.28
C ASP A 24 -6.93 9.25 -5.48
N LEU A 25 -5.92 8.42 -5.25
CA LEU A 25 -4.69 8.85 -4.59
C LEU A 25 -3.95 9.91 -5.41
N ASN A 26 -3.86 9.70 -6.72
CA ASN A 26 -3.23 10.67 -7.61
C ASN A 26 -4.00 11.99 -7.61
N ALA A 27 -5.33 11.92 -7.64
CA ALA A 27 -6.17 13.12 -7.60
C ALA A 27 -6.01 13.90 -6.30
N ALA A 28 -5.72 13.21 -5.20
CA ALA A 28 -5.50 13.82 -3.89
C ALA A 28 -4.05 14.29 -3.70
N GLY A 29 -3.19 14.14 -4.71
CA GLY A 29 -1.78 14.50 -4.60
C GLY A 29 -0.96 13.51 -3.79
N ALA A 30 -1.48 12.30 -3.54
CA ALA A 30 -0.87 11.31 -2.66
C ALA A 30 -0.40 10.06 -3.40
N GLY A 31 -0.24 10.13 -4.72
CA GLY A 31 0.16 8.97 -5.53
C GLY A 31 1.62 8.56 -5.35
N ASN A 32 2.44 9.45 -4.81
CA ASN A 32 3.83 9.16 -4.53
C ASN A 32 4.16 9.64 -3.12
N PRO A 33 3.72 8.91 -2.10
CA PRO A 33 3.85 9.38 -0.72
C PRO A 33 5.30 9.44 -0.26
N LYS A 34 5.59 10.43 0.57
CA LYS A 34 6.91 10.62 1.14
C LYS A 34 7.29 9.39 1.97
N GLY A 35 8.50 8.89 1.73
CA GLY A 35 9.04 7.76 2.49
C GLY A 35 8.77 6.40 1.88
N ARG A 36 7.88 6.29 0.90
CA ARG A 36 7.68 5.03 0.18
C ARG A 36 8.79 4.87 -0.86
N GLN A 37 9.54 3.78 -0.75
CA GLN A 37 10.66 3.50 -1.62
C GLN A 37 10.29 2.59 -2.78
N SER A 38 9.34 1.69 -2.58
CA SER A 38 8.82 0.88 -3.66
C SER A 38 7.40 0.41 -3.35
N HIS A 39 6.67 0.06 -4.40
CA HIS A 39 5.31 -0.42 -4.32
C HIS A 39 5.09 -1.41 -5.44
N VAL A 40 4.73 -2.64 -5.09
CA VAL A 40 4.46 -3.69 -6.06
C VAL A 40 3.09 -4.26 -5.75
N ALA A 41 2.24 -4.33 -6.78
CA ALA A 41 0.88 -4.85 -6.64
C ALA A 41 0.69 -5.97 -7.64
N ALA A 42 -0.04 -7.01 -7.23
CA ALA A 42 -0.32 -8.15 -8.10
C ALA A 42 -1.69 -8.71 -7.78
N SER A 43 -2.35 -9.22 -8.82
CA SER A 43 -3.56 -10.01 -8.61
C SER A 43 -3.16 -11.39 -8.11
N LYS A 44 -4.00 -11.93 -7.26
CA LYS A 44 -3.88 -13.32 -6.84
C LYS A 44 -5.26 -13.94 -6.90
N GLU A 45 -5.35 -15.25 -6.76
CA GLU A 45 -6.62 -15.94 -6.81
C GLU A 45 -7.56 -15.33 -5.75
N GLU A 46 -8.70 -14.82 -6.20
CA GLU A 46 -9.75 -14.22 -5.37
C GLU A 46 -9.29 -13.02 -4.54
N GLY A 47 -8.35 -12.22 -5.07
CA GLY A 47 -7.93 -11.04 -4.32
C GLY A 47 -6.79 -10.28 -4.95
N TRP A 48 -6.17 -9.45 -4.12
CA TRP A 48 -5.09 -8.55 -4.52
C TRP A 48 -4.00 -8.57 -3.46
N PHE A 49 -2.76 -8.36 -3.88
CA PHE A 49 -1.61 -8.43 -2.99
C PHE A 49 -0.70 -7.25 -3.26
N VAL A 50 -0.26 -6.58 -2.19
CA VAL A 50 0.62 -5.41 -2.30
C VAL A 50 1.80 -5.57 -1.36
N VAL A 51 2.99 -5.24 -1.85
CA VAL A 51 4.20 -5.19 -1.03
C VAL A 51 4.83 -3.83 -1.20
N ASP A 52 4.95 -3.11 -0.10
CA ASP A 52 5.60 -1.80 -0.06
C ASP A 52 6.89 -1.86 0.72
N VAL A 53 7.84 -1.01 0.31
CA VAL A 53 9.02 -0.72 1.12
C VAL A 53 8.94 0.74 1.55
N TRP A 54 9.06 0.97 2.86
CA TRP A 54 8.95 2.31 3.45
C TRP A 54 10.20 2.62 4.27
N GLU A 55 10.60 3.89 4.27
CA GLU A 55 11.78 4.32 5.04
C GLU A 55 11.58 4.16 6.53
N SER A 56 10.33 4.19 7.02
CA SER A 56 10.03 4.07 8.44
C SER A 56 8.56 3.72 8.65
N PRO A 57 8.20 3.16 9.82
CA PRO A 57 6.81 2.97 10.18
C PRO A 57 6.01 4.27 10.22
N ASP A 58 6.65 5.38 10.63
CA ASP A 58 5.97 6.66 10.74
C ASP A 58 5.50 7.17 9.38
N SER A 59 6.32 7.01 8.34
CA SER A 59 5.92 7.41 6.98
C SER A 59 4.70 6.63 6.51
N LEU A 60 4.67 5.33 6.76
CA LEU A 60 3.51 4.51 6.44
C LEU A 60 2.28 4.96 7.20
N ASN A 61 2.42 5.25 8.49
CA ASN A 61 1.29 5.69 9.33
C ASN A 61 0.72 7.02 8.85
N GLN A 62 1.57 7.95 8.43
CA GLN A 62 1.10 9.21 7.86
C GLN A 62 0.32 9.00 6.57
N PHE A 63 0.81 8.14 5.71
CA PHE A 63 0.12 7.82 4.45
C PHE A 63 -1.21 7.13 4.73
N ALA A 64 -1.28 6.28 5.75
CA ALA A 64 -2.50 5.55 6.08
C ALA A 64 -3.67 6.50 6.35
N GLY A 65 -3.41 7.67 6.93
CA GLY A 65 -4.46 8.66 7.19
C GLY A 65 -5.13 9.15 5.90
N THR A 66 -4.42 9.19 4.80
CA THR A 66 -4.98 9.54 3.49
C THR A 66 -5.56 8.31 2.79
N LEU A 67 -4.90 7.18 2.92
CA LEU A 67 -5.28 5.96 2.22
C LEU A 67 -6.59 5.35 2.74
N MET A 68 -6.80 5.32 4.05
CA MET A 68 -7.95 4.62 4.63
C MET A 68 -9.30 5.13 4.12
N PRO A 69 -9.57 6.47 4.09
CA PRO A 69 -10.83 6.95 3.53
C PRO A 69 -11.02 6.59 2.06
N ILE A 70 -9.93 6.58 1.30
CA ILE A 70 -10.00 6.24 -0.13
C ILE A 70 -10.33 4.77 -0.33
N LEU A 71 -9.75 3.88 0.50
CA LEU A 71 -10.10 2.46 0.46
C LEU A 71 -11.58 2.25 0.78
N GLN A 72 -12.07 2.89 1.85
CA GLN A 72 -13.46 2.76 2.25
C GLN A 72 -14.41 3.27 1.18
N LYS A 73 -14.09 4.39 0.55
CA LYS A 73 -14.87 4.95 -0.54
C LYS A 73 -15.01 3.98 -1.71
N ASN A 74 -14.02 3.14 -1.93
CA ASN A 74 -14.00 2.20 -3.03
C ASN A 74 -14.46 0.80 -2.63
N GLY A 75 -15.05 0.66 -1.46
CA GLY A 75 -15.59 -0.62 -0.99
C GLY A 75 -14.52 -1.61 -0.54
N VAL A 76 -13.32 -1.12 -0.27
CA VAL A 76 -12.22 -1.95 0.20
C VAL A 76 -12.12 -1.83 1.71
N THR A 77 -12.27 -2.95 2.41
CA THR A 77 -12.05 -2.97 3.86
C THR A 77 -10.55 -2.79 4.12
N PRO A 78 -10.16 -1.76 4.88
CA PRO A 78 -8.74 -1.54 5.13
C PRO A 78 -8.13 -2.76 5.84
N PRO A 79 -7.08 -3.34 5.28
CA PRO A 79 -6.44 -4.49 5.90
C PRO A 79 -5.49 -4.06 7.01
N GLN A 80 -5.18 -5.02 7.89
CA GLN A 80 -4.10 -4.87 8.83
C GLN A 80 -2.83 -5.38 8.13
N PRO A 81 -1.90 -4.51 7.73
CA PRO A 81 -0.72 -4.98 7.02
C PRO A 81 0.22 -5.73 7.94
N GLN A 82 0.96 -6.69 7.37
CA GLN A 82 2.06 -7.31 8.06
C GLN A 82 3.28 -6.41 7.89
N ILE A 83 3.89 -6.01 9.01
CA ILE A 83 5.04 -5.11 9.01
C ILE A 83 6.26 -5.90 9.47
N LEU A 84 7.30 -5.92 8.63
CA LEU A 84 8.54 -6.61 8.93
C LEU A 84 9.71 -5.66 8.73
N PRO A 85 10.75 -5.71 9.59
CA PRO A 85 11.97 -4.95 9.32
C PRO A 85 12.65 -5.51 8.07
N ALA A 86 13.05 -4.62 7.16
CA ALA A 86 13.76 -5.05 5.97
C ALA A 86 15.20 -5.40 6.35
N HIS A 87 15.64 -6.57 5.93
CA HIS A 87 17.00 -7.02 6.21
C HIS A 87 17.94 -6.74 5.05
N ASN A 88 17.45 -6.97 3.83
CA ASN A 88 18.28 -6.78 2.64
C ASN A 88 17.40 -6.38 1.47
N ILE A 89 17.80 -5.34 0.75
CA ILE A 89 17.07 -4.83 -0.40
C ILE A 89 18.05 -4.77 -1.57
N LEU A 90 17.77 -5.56 -2.60
CA LEU A 90 18.57 -5.57 -3.82
C LEU A 90 17.71 -5.04 -4.95
N VAL A 91 18.26 -4.09 -5.69
CA VAL A 91 17.58 -3.46 -6.83
C VAL A 91 18.42 -3.73 -8.07
N SER A 92 17.79 -4.25 -9.11
CA SER A 92 18.45 -4.56 -10.37
C SER A 92 18.52 -3.36 -11.29
#